data_5b79e8cacfeb985b178a3832351beeb7
#
_entry.id   5b79e8cacfeb985b178a3832351beeb7
#
_cell.length_a   1.000
_cell.length_b   1.000
_cell.length_c   1.000
_cell.angle_alpha   90.00
_cell.angle_beta   90.00
_cell.angle_gamma   90.00
#
_symmetry.space_group_name_H-M   'P 1'
#
loop_
_entity.id
_entity.type
_entity.pdbx_description
1 polymer ?
#
loop_
_entity_poly.entity_id
_entity_poly.type
_entity_poly.pdbx_seq_one_letter_code
_entity_poly.pdbx_strand_id
1 'polypeptide(L)'
;MKTLLRCSRMVDPGRGIDGAYDLLIDNGVFVQVGGDFDASGAKIVDVPPDWVVCPGFIDMHVHLREPGQEHKETIETGTASAVAGGFTAIACMPNTDPVNDNAGVTEFILAKATQANKARVYPIGAVSRGSLGKQLSDIAELRKAGCVAISDDGYPVADALLMRRALEYADMFQMPVIDHCEDLSLKGDGVAHEGFHASALGLRGLPAVAEELMVER
;
A
#
# COMPACT_ATOMS: atom_id res chain seq x y z
N MET A 1 -14.96 17.62 18.91
CA MET A 1 -14.18 17.81 20.17
C MET A 1 -12.83 18.41 19.78
N LYS A 2 -12.52 19.58 20.30
CA LYS A 2 -11.22 20.24 20.05
C LYS A 2 -10.12 19.58 20.88
N THR A 3 -8.95 19.38 20.28
CA THR A 3 -7.73 18.89 20.95
C THR A 3 -6.56 19.73 20.48
N LEU A 4 -5.76 20.24 21.41
CA LEU A 4 -4.49 20.91 21.14
C LEU A 4 -3.35 19.97 21.51
N LEU A 5 -2.55 19.55 20.53
CA LEU A 5 -1.29 18.84 20.77
C LEU A 5 -0.17 19.88 20.86
N ARG A 6 0.58 19.83 21.96
CA ARG A 6 1.80 20.65 22.14
C ARG A 6 3.00 19.77 21.88
N CYS A 7 3.79 20.12 20.87
CA CYS A 7 4.88 19.27 20.40
C CYS A 7 6.21 20.03 20.42
N SER A 8 7.22 19.45 21.05
CA SER A 8 8.60 19.96 21.00
C SER A 8 9.24 19.76 19.63
N ARG A 9 8.82 18.76 18.87
CA ARG A 9 9.25 18.55 17.48
C ARG A 9 8.15 17.92 16.64
N MET A 10 7.85 18.59 15.53
CA MET A 10 6.99 18.10 14.46
C MET A 10 7.81 18.02 13.16
N VAL A 11 7.64 16.96 12.41
CA VAL A 11 8.28 16.73 11.09
C VAL A 11 7.19 16.43 10.07
N ASP A 12 7.04 17.30 9.08
CA ASP A 12 6.15 17.09 7.92
C ASP A 12 6.89 17.50 6.64
N PRO A 13 7.54 16.56 5.95
CA PRO A 13 8.31 16.85 4.74
C PRO A 13 7.46 17.44 3.62
N GLY A 14 6.19 17.03 3.51
CA GLY A 14 5.27 17.53 2.48
C GLY A 14 4.96 19.01 2.61
N ARG A 15 5.09 19.55 3.84
CA ARG A 15 4.89 20.97 4.15
C ARG A 15 6.19 21.72 4.48
N GLY A 16 7.34 21.04 4.42
CA GLY A 16 8.65 21.60 4.77
C GLY A 16 8.78 21.96 6.26
N ILE A 17 8.08 21.25 7.15
CA ILE A 17 8.09 21.50 8.59
C ILE A 17 9.10 20.56 9.26
N ASP A 18 10.03 21.14 10.04
CA ASP A 18 10.85 20.44 11.03
C ASP A 18 11.16 21.44 12.16
N GLY A 19 10.48 21.28 13.30
CA GLY A 19 10.64 22.19 14.44
C GLY A 19 9.55 22.05 15.48
N ALA A 20 9.52 22.99 16.42
CA ALA A 20 8.49 23.04 17.47
C ALA A 20 7.21 23.68 16.90
N TYR A 21 6.15 22.88 16.80
CA TYR A 21 4.85 23.31 16.31
C TYR A 21 3.75 22.64 17.11
N ASP A 22 2.73 23.42 17.49
CA ASP A 22 1.52 22.89 18.06
C ASP A 22 0.48 22.59 16.96
N LEU A 23 -0.43 21.66 17.24
CA LEU A 23 -1.49 21.23 16.34
C LEU A 23 -2.85 21.39 16.99
N LEU A 24 -3.75 22.14 16.35
CA LEU A 24 -5.16 22.20 16.75
C LEU A 24 -5.98 21.26 15.88
N ILE A 25 -6.66 20.31 16.52
CA ILE A 25 -7.53 19.32 15.91
C ILE A 25 -8.97 19.60 16.35
N ASP A 26 -9.91 19.66 15.42
CA ASP A 26 -11.34 19.70 15.73
C ASP A 26 -12.09 18.63 14.94
N ASN A 27 -12.85 17.81 15.65
CA ASN A 27 -13.62 16.70 15.07
C ASN A 27 -12.81 15.80 14.12
N GLY A 28 -11.55 15.49 14.49
CA GLY A 28 -10.66 14.62 13.70
C GLY A 28 -9.98 15.28 12.50
N VAL A 29 -10.13 16.60 12.35
CA VAL A 29 -9.51 17.38 11.26
C VAL A 29 -8.49 18.35 11.83
N PHE A 30 -7.32 18.46 11.20
CA PHE A 30 -6.34 19.50 11.50
C PHE A 30 -6.87 20.85 11.04
N VAL A 31 -7.14 21.75 12.00
CA VAL A 31 -7.64 23.10 11.70
C VAL A 31 -6.54 24.15 11.69
N GLN A 32 -5.45 23.92 12.45
CA GLN A 32 -4.31 24.84 12.46
C GLN A 32 -3.02 24.11 12.88
N VAL A 33 -1.91 24.51 12.27
CA VAL A 33 -0.55 24.05 12.57
C VAL A 33 0.32 25.29 12.83
N GLY A 34 0.85 25.40 14.05
CA GLY A 34 1.65 26.54 14.48
C GLY A 34 0.86 27.86 14.62
N GLY A 35 1.50 28.87 15.23
CA GLY A 35 0.91 30.18 15.48
C GLY A 35 0.12 30.29 16.79
N ASP A 36 -0.59 31.39 16.96
CA ASP A 36 -1.44 31.61 18.12
C ASP A 36 -2.76 30.86 17.96
N PHE A 37 -3.11 30.07 18.97
CA PHE A 37 -4.32 29.25 18.97
C PHE A 37 -5.38 29.80 19.87
N ASP A 38 -6.62 29.85 19.40
CA ASP A 38 -7.76 29.86 20.30
C ASP A 38 -8.02 28.43 20.82
N ALA A 39 -7.38 28.12 21.94
CA ALA A 39 -7.51 26.84 22.62
C ALA A 39 -8.72 26.76 23.55
N SER A 40 -9.65 27.72 23.50
CA SER A 40 -10.83 27.75 24.35
C SER A 40 -11.64 26.47 24.22
N GLY A 41 -11.81 25.74 25.30
CA GLY A 41 -12.54 24.46 25.33
C GLY A 41 -11.80 23.28 24.70
N ALA A 42 -10.54 23.42 24.31
CA ALA A 42 -9.75 22.29 23.78
C ALA A 42 -9.17 21.43 24.91
N LYS A 43 -9.16 20.12 24.71
CA LYS A 43 -8.35 19.22 25.52
C LYS A 43 -6.87 19.40 25.11
N ILE A 44 -6.03 19.75 26.09
CA ILE A 44 -4.60 19.90 25.88
C ILE A 44 -3.94 18.53 26.06
N VAL A 45 -3.08 18.16 25.12
CA VAL A 45 -2.23 16.95 25.17
C VAL A 45 -0.79 17.39 24.96
N ASP A 46 0.00 17.33 26.03
CA ASP A 46 1.43 17.61 25.96
C ASP A 46 2.13 16.35 25.49
N VAL A 47 2.77 16.42 24.31
CA VAL A 47 3.57 15.32 23.75
C VAL A 47 4.91 15.28 24.47
N PRO A 48 5.38 14.08 24.90
CA PRO A 48 6.69 13.96 25.55
C PRO A 48 7.79 14.63 24.71
N PRO A 49 8.75 15.33 25.34
CA PRO A 49 9.71 16.19 24.63
C PRO A 49 10.69 15.43 23.72
N ASP A 50 10.87 14.14 23.95
CA ASP A 50 11.70 13.22 23.16
C ASP A 50 10.91 12.56 21.99
N TRP A 51 9.62 12.82 21.87
CA TRP A 51 8.80 12.28 20.80
C TRP A 51 8.72 13.26 19.63
N VAL A 52 8.63 12.67 18.43
CA VAL A 52 8.42 13.40 17.18
C VAL A 52 7.00 13.17 16.70
N VAL A 53 6.28 14.25 16.42
CA VAL A 53 4.96 14.18 15.77
C VAL A 53 5.15 14.29 14.26
N CYS A 54 4.57 13.36 13.52
CA CYS A 54 4.62 13.35 12.05
C CYS A 54 3.26 12.91 11.48
N PRO A 55 3.01 13.13 10.18
CA PRO A 55 1.89 12.49 9.50
C PRO A 55 1.91 10.98 9.68
N GLY A 56 0.73 10.36 9.78
CA GLY A 56 0.63 8.91 9.85
C GLY A 56 1.26 8.25 8.64
N PHE A 57 1.94 7.12 8.85
CA PHE A 57 2.60 6.39 7.77
C PHE A 57 1.60 5.81 6.78
N ILE A 58 2.07 5.60 5.56
CA ILE A 58 1.34 4.94 4.48
C ILE A 58 2.17 3.75 4.02
N ASP A 59 1.58 2.56 4.02
CA ASP A 59 2.19 1.37 3.42
C ASP A 59 1.52 1.08 2.08
N MET A 60 2.30 1.13 1.01
CA MET A 60 1.80 0.97 -0.35
C MET A 60 1.77 -0.49 -0.82
N HIS A 61 2.18 -1.45 0.01
CA HIS A 61 2.26 -2.85 -0.37
C HIS A 61 2.02 -3.77 0.83
N VAL A 62 0.76 -4.16 1.04
CA VAL A 62 0.38 -5.10 2.10
C VAL A 62 -0.51 -6.21 1.57
N HIS A 63 -0.62 -7.31 2.32
CA HIS A 63 -1.49 -8.44 2.00
C HIS A 63 -2.53 -8.64 3.09
N LEU A 64 -3.78 -8.29 2.83
CA LEU A 64 -4.88 -8.47 3.76
C LEU A 64 -5.56 -9.84 3.64
N ARG A 65 -5.26 -10.58 2.56
CA ARG A 65 -5.67 -11.99 2.35
C ARG A 65 -7.16 -12.27 2.29
N GLU A 66 -8.00 -11.34 2.68
CA GLU A 66 -9.46 -11.44 2.64
C GLU A 66 -9.98 -10.70 1.37
N PRO A 67 -10.82 -11.37 0.54
CA PRO A 67 -11.47 -12.67 0.74
C PRO A 67 -10.59 -13.90 0.46
N GLY A 68 -10.98 -15.03 1.06
CA GLY A 68 -10.59 -16.38 0.68
C GLY A 68 -9.36 -16.97 1.37
N GLN A 69 -8.57 -16.17 2.07
CA GLN A 69 -7.39 -16.63 2.81
C GLN A 69 -7.39 -16.10 4.24
N GLU A 70 -8.55 -15.99 4.87
CA GLU A 70 -8.78 -15.40 6.20
C GLU A 70 -8.02 -16.15 7.32
N HIS A 71 -7.63 -17.40 7.07
CA HIS A 71 -6.78 -18.17 7.97
C HIS A 71 -5.34 -17.60 8.10
N LYS A 72 -4.90 -16.75 7.16
CA LYS A 72 -3.60 -16.08 7.19
C LYS A 72 -3.71 -14.67 7.76
N GLU A 73 -4.70 -13.90 7.30
CA GLU A 73 -4.94 -12.51 7.69
C GLU A 73 -6.36 -12.11 7.31
N THR A 74 -6.95 -11.17 8.04
CA THR A 74 -8.22 -10.53 7.69
C THR A 74 -8.02 -9.03 7.52
N ILE A 75 -8.96 -8.37 6.88
CA ILE A 75 -8.95 -6.90 6.77
C ILE A 75 -8.99 -6.25 8.16
N GLU A 76 -9.73 -6.84 9.10
CA GLU A 76 -9.80 -6.33 10.47
C GLU A 76 -8.45 -6.43 11.20
N THR A 77 -7.81 -7.60 11.19
CA THR A 77 -6.55 -7.84 11.91
C THR A 77 -5.38 -7.11 11.26
N GLY A 78 -5.29 -7.11 9.92
CA GLY A 78 -4.25 -6.41 9.19
C GLY A 78 -4.34 -4.88 9.36
N THR A 79 -5.55 -4.31 9.31
CA THR A 79 -5.72 -2.86 9.55
C THR A 79 -5.47 -2.49 11.02
N ALA A 80 -5.78 -3.36 11.98
CA ALA A 80 -5.44 -3.15 13.39
C ALA A 80 -3.92 -3.17 13.60
N SER A 81 -3.21 -4.11 12.97
CA SER A 81 -1.75 -4.19 12.97
C SER A 81 -1.11 -2.94 12.38
N ALA A 82 -1.65 -2.46 11.25
CA ALA A 82 -1.19 -1.22 10.61
C ALA A 82 -1.28 -0.03 11.57
N VAL A 83 -2.43 0.18 12.22
CA VAL A 83 -2.62 1.27 13.19
C VAL A 83 -1.66 1.13 14.38
N ALA A 84 -1.44 -0.07 14.89
CA ALA A 84 -0.49 -0.33 15.97
C ALA A 84 0.96 0.04 15.57
N GLY A 85 1.31 -0.09 14.29
CA GLY A 85 2.58 0.33 13.72
C GLY A 85 2.65 1.82 13.33
N GLY A 86 1.59 2.61 13.54
CA GLY A 86 1.54 4.03 13.15
C GLY A 86 1.14 4.28 11.69
N PHE A 87 0.69 3.25 10.97
CA PHE A 87 0.19 3.37 9.60
C PHE A 87 -1.29 3.76 9.63
N THR A 88 -1.62 4.88 9.01
CA THR A 88 -2.99 5.39 8.91
C THR A 88 -3.68 5.01 7.61
N ALA A 89 -2.89 4.56 6.64
CA ALA A 89 -3.35 4.12 5.33
C ALA A 89 -2.49 2.97 4.80
N ILE A 90 -3.11 2.02 4.12
CA ILE A 90 -2.44 0.87 3.52
C ILE A 90 -3.04 0.58 2.14
N ALA A 91 -2.21 0.16 1.18
CA ALA A 91 -2.66 -0.32 -0.12
C ALA A 91 -2.52 -1.85 -0.18
N CYS A 92 -3.64 -2.56 -0.38
CA CYS A 92 -3.64 -4.01 -0.35
C CYS A 92 -3.58 -4.61 -1.75
N MET A 93 -2.68 -5.59 -1.92
CA MET A 93 -2.44 -6.31 -3.16
C MET A 93 -3.63 -7.19 -3.55
N PRO A 94 -3.80 -7.48 -4.87
CA PRO A 94 -4.97 -8.16 -5.41
C PRO A 94 -4.99 -9.67 -5.20
N ASN A 95 -3.96 -10.27 -4.61
CA ASN A 95 -3.76 -11.71 -4.47
C ASN A 95 -4.63 -12.35 -3.37
N THR A 96 -5.91 -12.14 -3.49
CA THR A 96 -7.00 -12.75 -2.71
C THR A 96 -7.59 -13.96 -3.46
N ASP A 97 -8.59 -14.62 -2.91
CA ASP A 97 -9.32 -15.72 -3.53
C ASP A 97 -10.84 -15.52 -3.36
N PRO A 98 -11.56 -15.09 -4.41
CA PRO A 98 -11.06 -14.81 -5.77
C PRO A 98 -10.12 -13.59 -5.81
N VAL A 99 -9.27 -13.56 -6.84
CA VAL A 99 -8.38 -12.41 -7.13
C VAL A 99 -9.20 -11.13 -7.29
N ASN A 100 -8.67 -10.00 -6.83
CA ASN A 100 -9.32 -8.69 -6.99
C ASN A 100 -9.16 -8.17 -8.43
N ASP A 101 -9.83 -8.82 -9.38
CA ASP A 101 -9.82 -8.50 -10.81
C ASP A 101 -11.15 -7.94 -11.34
N ASN A 102 -12.10 -7.66 -10.45
CA ASN A 102 -13.43 -7.14 -10.77
C ASN A 102 -14.00 -6.25 -9.65
N ALA A 103 -15.03 -5.47 -9.97
CA ALA A 103 -15.64 -4.52 -9.04
C ALA A 103 -16.17 -5.18 -7.76
N GLY A 104 -16.77 -6.36 -7.86
CA GLY A 104 -17.41 -7.02 -6.72
C GLY A 104 -16.44 -7.37 -5.61
N VAL A 105 -15.22 -7.82 -5.94
CA VAL A 105 -14.17 -8.09 -4.95
C VAL A 105 -13.65 -6.79 -4.35
N THR A 106 -13.45 -5.76 -5.18
CA THR A 106 -13.04 -4.43 -4.70
C THR A 106 -14.05 -3.84 -3.71
N GLU A 107 -15.33 -3.88 -4.05
CA GLU A 107 -16.42 -3.39 -3.19
C GLU A 107 -16.51 -4.17 -1.88
N PHE A 108 -16.32 -5.50 -1.91
CA PHE A 108 -16.25 -6.33 -0.72
C PHE A 108 -15.11 -5.88 0.21
N ILE A 109 -13.89 -5.67 -0.33
CA ILE A 109 -12.72 -5.22 0.45
C ILE A 109 -13.02 -3.87 1.11
N LEU A 110 -13.58 -2.91 0.37
CA LEU A 110 -13.91 -1.58 0.89
C LEU A 110 -15.00 -1.63 1.97
N ALA A 111 -16.02 -2.48 1.80
CA ALA A 111 -17.06 -2.67 2.79
C ALA A 111 -16.50 -3.25 4.11
N LYS A 112 -15.64 -4.26 4.01
CA LYS A 112 -14.94 -4.85 5.16
C LYS A 112 -14.01 -3.85 5.85
N ALA A 113 -13.26 -3.05 5.08
CA ALA A 113 -12.41 -1.99 5.62
C ALA A 113 -13.23 -0.93 6.37
N THR A 114 -14.38 -0.55 5.83
CA THR A 114 -15.31 0.38 6.49
C THR A 114 -15.84 -0.21 7.80
N GLN A 115 -16.19 -1.49 7.81
CA GLN A 115 -16.67 -2.19 9.01
C GLN A 115 -15.57 -2.29 10.08
N ALA A 116 -14.33 -2.60 9.68
CA ALA A 116 -13.18 -2.66 10.59
C ALA A 116 -12.87 -1.31 11.23
N ASN A 117 -13.07 -0.21 10.51
CA ASN A 117 -12.89 1.17 10.97
C ASN A 117 -11.54 1.41 11.68
N LYS A 118 -10.44 0.97 11.06
CA LYS A 118 -9.06 1.10 11.55
C LYS A 118 -8.24 1.99 10.59
N ALA A 119 -7.21 1.45 9.95
CA ALA A 119 -6.50 2.15 8.89
C ALA A 119 -7.37 2.27 7.62
N ARG A 120 -7.14 3.32 6.83
CA ARG A 120 -7.74 3.43 5.49
C ARG A 120 -7.16 2.36 4.59
N VAL A 121 -8.03 1.68 3.84
CA VAL A 121 -7.62 0.64 2.88
C VAL A 121 -7.84 1.15 1.46
N TYR A 122 -6.79 1.06 0.66
CA TYR A 122 -6.79 1.38 -0.76
C TYR A 122 -6.56 0.09 -1.56
N PRO A 123 -7.60 -0.50 -2.15
CA PRO A 123 -7.44 -1.72 -2.93
C PRO A 123 -6.60 -1.49 -4.19
N ILE A 124 -5.74 -2.45 -4.50
CA ILE A 124 -5.05 -2.58 -5.77
C ILE A 124 -5.78 -3.68 -6.55
N GLY A 125 -6.11 -3.41 -7.82
CA GLY A 125 -6.73 -4.38 -8.70
C GLY A 125 -5.70 -5.21 -9.46
N ALA A 126 -6.08 -6.38 -9.99
CA ALA A 126 -5.20 -7.17 -10.82
C ALA A 126 -5.00 -6.53 -12.21
N VAL A 127 -3.79 -6.63 -12.76
CA VAL A 127 -3.50 -6.25 -14.15
C VAL A 127 -4.23 -7.19 -15.10
N SER A 128 -4.15 -8.50 -14.82
CA SER A 128 -4.75 -9.52 -15.65
C SER A 128 -5.81 -10.33 -14.90
N ARG A 129 -6.77 -10.85 -15.63
CA ARG A 129 -7.83 -11.70 -15.07
C ARG A 129 -7.25 -12.92 -14.38
N GLY A 130 -7.60 -13.08 -13.10
CA GLY A 130 -7.08 -14.12 -12.22
C GLY A 130 -5.57 -14.04 -11.99
N SER A 131 -4.92 -12.90 -12.28
CA SER A 131 -3.45 -12.73 -12.26
C SER A 131 -2.72 -13.79 -13.11
N LEU A 132 -3.32 -14.16 -14.25
CA LEU A 132 -2.78 -15.21 -15.13
C LEU A 132 -1.84 -14.69 -16.22
N GLY A 133 -1.66 -13.38 -16.35
CA GLY A 133 -0.78 -12.77 -17.36
C GLY A 133 -1.23 -12.97 -18.82
N LYS A 134 -2.53 -13.24 -19.07
CA LYS A 134 -3.04 -13.59 -20.41
C LYS A 134 -4.03 -12.57 -20.98
N GLN A 135 -4.86 -11.99 -20.17
CA GLN A 135 -5.91 -11.06 -20.58
C GLN A 135 -6.05 -9.97 -19.55
N LEU A 136 -6.12 -8.71 -19.98
CA LEU A 136 -6.32 -7.58 -19.07
C LEU A 136 -7.62 -7.72 -18.28
N SER A 137 -7.57 -7.28 -17.04
CA SER A 137 -8.75 -6.98 -16.24
C SER A 137 -9.46 -5.73 -16.79
N ASP A 138 -10.70 -5.49 -16.36
CA ASP A 138 -11.39 -4.23 -16.69
C ASP A 138 -10.90 -3.12 -15.75
N ILE A 139 -9.80 -2.46 -16.16
CA ILE A 139 -9.14 -1.42 -15.37
C ILE A 139 -10.08 -0.24 -15.10
N ALA A 140 -10.95 0.09 -16.07
CA ALA A 140 -11.95 1.15 -15.90
C ALA A 140 -12.95 0.82 -14.78
N GLU A 141 -13.43 -0.42 -14.77
CA GLU A 141 -14.36 -0.90 -13.75
C GLU A 141 -13.69 -0.94 -12.37
N LEU A 142 -12.46 -1.46 -12.27
CA LEU A 142 -11.66 -1.47 -11.05
C LEU A 142 -11.43 -0.05 -10.50
N ARG A 143 -11.08 0.89 -11.37
CA ARG A 143 -10.92 2.31 -10.99
C ARG A 143 -12.21 2.89 -10.43
N LYS A 144 -13.33 2.65 -11.11
CA LYS A 144 -14.66 3.11 -10.69
C LYS A 144 -15.08 2.50 -9.34
N ALA A 145 -14.74 1.24 -9.10
CA ALA A 145 -15.00 0.55 -7.84
C ALA A 145 -14.14 1.05 -6.67
N GLY A 146 -13.01 1.75 -6.95
CA GLY A 146 -12.18 2.36 -5.92
C GLY A 146 -10.74 1.87 -5.86
N CYS A 147 -10.28 1.05 -6.82
CA CYS A 147 -8.86 0.71 -6.91
C CYS A 147 -8.00 1.94 -7.21
N VAL A 148 -6.84 2.00 -6.58
CA VAL A 148 -5.88 3.12 -6.71
C VAL A 148 -4.71 2.81 -7.62
N ALA A 149 -4.43 1.54 -7.86
CA ALA A 149 -3.36 1.01 -8.69
C ALA A 149 -3.76 -0.36 -9.25
N ILE A 150 -2.94 -0.92 -10.14
CA ILE A 150 -3.06 -2.30 -10.61
C ILE A 150 -1.74 -3.04 -10.48
N SER A 151 -1.82 -4.35 -10.15
CA SER A 151 -0.69 -5.26 -9.99
C SER A 151 -1.13 -6.69 -10.14
N ASP A 152 -0.27 -7.57 -10.66
CA ASP A 152 -0.46 -9.02 -10.54
C ASP A 152 0.40 -9.62 -9.42
N ASP A 153 0.71 -8.85 -8.39
CA ASP A 153 1.67 -9.14 -7.32
C ASP A 153 1.80 -10.63 -6.96
N GLY A 154 3.06 -11.06 -6.84
CA GLY A 154 3.46 -12.46 -6.71
C GLY A 154 3.65 -13.15 -8.06
N TYR A 155 3.12 -12.58 -9.16
CA TYR A 155 3.30 -13.07 -10.52
C TYR A 155 3.73 -11.92 -11.45
N PRO A 156 4.78 -12.13 -12.27
CA PRO A 156 5.17 -11.14 -13.26
C PRO A 156 4.20 -11.12 -14.43
N VAL A 157 3.95 -9.94 -14.99
CA VAL A 157 3.31 -9.84 -16.31
C VAL A 157 4.37 -10.10 -17.39
N ALA A 158 4.61 -11.38 -17.72
CA ALA A 158 5.70 -11.79 -18.59
C ALA A 158 5.51 -11.35 -20.06
N ASP A 159 4.27 -11.24 -20.54
CA ASP A 159 3.97 -10.81 -21.90
C ASP A 159 4.17 -9.29 -22.05
N ALA A 160 5.18 -8.90 -22.83
CA ALA A 160 5.52 -7.48 -23.04
C ALA A 160 4.38 -6.69 -23.72
N LEU A 161 3.61 -7.32 -24.61
CA LEU A 161 2.47 -6.65 -25.25
C LEU A 161 1.34 -6.42 -24.25
N LEU A 162 1.07 -7.41 -23.40
CA LEU A 162 0.07 -7.28 -22.32
C LEU A 162 0.46 -6.15 -21.34
N MET A 163 1.74 -6.12 -20.91
CA MET A 163 2.24 -5.05 -20.03
C MET A 163 2.11 -3.68 -20.70
N ARG A 164 2.52 -3.56 -21.96
CA ARG A 164 2.35 -2.31 -22.71
C ARG A 164 0.88 -1.86 -22.74
N ARG A 165 -0.04 -2.77 -23.02
CA ARG A 165 -1.49 -2.46 -23.04
C ARG A 165 -2.02 -2.11 -21.65
N ALA A 166 -1.50 -2.76 -20.61
CA ALA A 166 -1.84 -2.40 -19.23
C ALA A 166 -1.42 -0.97 -18.91
N LEU A 167 -0.19 -0.58 -19.26
CA LEU A 167 0.32 0.77 -19.05
C LEU A 167 -0.50 1.83 -19.83
N GLU A 168 -0.75 1.58 -21.13
CA GLU A 168 -1.55 2.47 -21.99
C GLU A 168 -2.97 2.65 -21.43
N TYR A 169 -3.61 1.56 -20.96
CA TYR A 169 -4.97 1.61 -20.46
C TYR A 169 -5.06 2.22 -19.06
N ALA A 170 -4.11 1.89 -18.16
CA ALA A 170 -4.05 2.44 -16.81
C ALA A 170 -3.79 3.96 -16.80
N ASP A 171 -2.97 4.45 -17.73
CA ASP A 171 -2.67 5.88 -17.87
C ASP A 171 -3.92 6.71 -18.16
N MET A 172 -4.88 6.19 -18.92
CA MET A 172 -6.16 6.85 -19.19
C MET A 172 -6.94 7.18 -17.90
N PHE A 173 -6.68 6.43 -16.82
CA PHE A 173 -7.35 6.59 -15.52
C PHE A 173 -6.41 7.10 -14.42
N GLN A 174 -5.19 7.50 -14.79
CA GLN A 174 -4.15 7.95 -13.85
C GLN A 174 -3.91 6.92 -12.75
N MET A 175 -3.86 5.64 -13.13
CA MET A 175 -3.57 4.53 -12.24
C MET A 175 -2.14 4.03 -12.47
N PRO A 176 -1.29 3.99 -11.44
CA PRO A 176 0.01 3.36 -11.55
C PRO A 176 -0.12 1.85 -11.73
N VAL A 177 0.82 1.28 -12.50
CA VAL A 177 1.04 -0.16 -12.61
C VAL A 177 2.21 -0.53 -11.70
N ILE A 178 2.02 -1.50 -10.83
CA ILE A 178 3.03 -2.02 -9.93
C ILE A 178 3.37 -3.43 -10.40
N ASP A 179 4.60 -3.65 -10.87
CA ASP A 179 5.01 -4.94 -11.40
C ASP A 179 5.81 -5.74 -10.37
N HIS A 180 5.62 -7.06 -10.39
CA HIS A 180 6.45 -8.02 -9.70
C HIS A 180 7.58 -8.42 -10.66
N CYS A 181 8.68 -7.66 -10.62
CA CYS A 181 9.77 -7.80 -11.59
C CYS A 181 10.58 -9.07 -11.33
N GLU A 182 10.17 -10.18 -11.93
CA GLU A 182 10.83 -11.48 -11.81
C GLU A 182 10.65 -12.31 -13.07
N ASP A 183 11.69 -12.41 -13.91
CA ASP A 183 11.64 -13.34 -15.06
C ASP A 183 11.70 -14.77 -14.58
N LEU A 184 10.58 -15.50 -14.73
CA LEU A 184 10.44 -16.88 -14.24
C LEU A 184 11.38 -17.85 -14.93
N SER A 185 11.78 -17.59 -16.17
CA SER A 185 12.69 -18.46 -16.93
C SER A 185 14.13 -18.35 -16.40
N LEU A 186 14.53 -17.16 -15.98
CA LEU A 186 15.83 -16.90 -15.37
C LEU A 186 15.86 -17.28 -13.88
N LYS A 187 14.76 -17.06 -13.16
CA LYS A 187 14.61 -17.49 -11.79
C LYS A 187 14.76 -19.00 -11.63
N GLY A 188 14.11 -19.79 -12.51
CA GLY A 188 14.06 -21.25 -12.39
C GLY A 188 13.64 -21.69 -10.98
N ASP A 189 14.43 -22.58 -10.38
CA ASP A 189 14.24 -23.06 -9.01
C ASP A 189 15.04 -22.26 -7.96
N GLY A 190 15.52 -21.06 -8.28
CA GLY A 190 16.26 -20.20 -7.36
C GLY A 190 15.46 -19.89 -6.09
N VAL A 191 16.11 -20.02 -4.94
CA VAL A 191 15.50 -19.84 -3.61
C VAL A 191 16.18 -18.73 -2.79
N ALA A 192 17.31 -18.24 -3.28
CA ALA A 192 18.08 -17.18 -2.65
C ALA A 192 18.76 -16.34 -3.72
N HIS A 193 19.05 -15.07 -3.43
CA HIS A 193 19.83 -14.24 -4.36
C HIS A 193 21.17 -14.90 -4.70
N GLU A 194 21.51 -14.98 -5.99
CA GLU A 194 22.75 -15.56 -6.46
C GLU A 194 23.96 -14.76 -5.93
N GLY A 195 24.90 -15.47 -5.30
CA GLY A 195 26.06 -14.84 -4.72
C GLY A 195 26.74 -15.68 -3.66
N PHE A 196 27.64 -15.06 -2.91
CA PHE A 196 28.48 -15.75 -1.91
C PHE A 196 27.64 -16.57 -0.90
N HIS A 197 26.57 -15.97 -0.35
CA HIS A 197 25.77 -16.62 0.68
C HIS A 197 24.99 -17.82 0.13
N ALA A 198 24.40 -17.70 -1.06
CA ALA A 198 23.73 -18.82 -1.68
C ALA A 198 24.70 -19.97 -1.95
N SER A 199 25.88 -19.67 -2.50
CA SER A 199 26.92 -20.65 -2.77
C SER A 199 27.45 -21.30 -1.50
N ALA A 200 27.72 -20.52 -0.44
CA ALA A 200 28.22 -21.03 0.83
C ALA A 200 27.22 -21.95 1.56
N LEU A 201 25.91 -21.70 1.37
CA LEU A 201 24.83 -22.49 1.96
C LEU A 201 24.34 -23.63 1.06
N GLY A 202 24.90 -23.79 -0.15
CA GLY A 202 24.47 -24.80 -1.12
C GLY A 202 23.05 -24.56 -1.64
N LEU A 203 22.58 -23.30 -1.64
CA LEU A 203 21.27 -22.91 -2.14
C LEU A 203 21.35 -22.60 -3.64
N ARG A 204 20.27 -22.91 -4.36
CA ARG A 204 20.14 -22.50 -5.77
C ARG A 204 19.97 -21.00 -5.86
N GLY A 205 20.82 -20.34 -6.66
CA GLY A 205 20.82 -18.89 -6.87
C GLY A 205 19.68 -18.43 -7.77
N LEU A 206 19.16 -17.25 -7.47
CA LEU A 206 18.28 -16.47 -8.32
C LEU A 206 19.12 -15.29 -8.84
N PRO A 207 19.40 -15.23 -10.16
CA PRO A 207 20.29 -14.21 -10.69
C PRO A 207 19.64 -12.82 -10.68
N ALA A 208 20.40 -11.76 -10.40
CA ALA A 208 19.93 -10.39 -10.39
C ALA A 208 19.25 -9.97 -11.71
N VAL A 209 19.77 -10.49 -12.82
CA VAL A 209 19.23 -10.22 -14.17
C VAL A 209 17.76 -10.66 -14.33
N ALA A 210 17.25 -11.56 -13.46
CA ALA A 210 15.84 -11.94 -13.48
C ALA A 210 14.92 -10.77 -13.13
N GLU A 211 15.37 -9.87 -12.27
CA GLU A 211 14.67 -8.62 -11.93
C GLU A 211 15.03 -7.51 -12.93
N GLU A 212 16.32 -7.30 -13.19
CA GLU A 212 16.85 -6.23 -14.05
C GLU A 212 16.20 -6.23 -15.45
N LEU A 213 16.08 -7.40 -16.08
CA LEU A 213 15.46 -7.55 -17.39
C LEU A 213 13.99 -7.13 -17.42
N MET A 214 13.26 -7.37 -16.33
CA MET A 214 11.86 -7.01 -16.24
C MET A 214 11.68 -5.49 -16.03
N VAL A 215 12.61 -4.85 -15.32
CA VAL A 215 12.63 -3.39 -15.12
C VAL A 215 13.02 -2.65 -16.41
N GLU A 216 13.99 -3.18 -17.17
CA GLU A 216 14.45 -2.57 -18.44
C GLU A 216 13.42 -2.65 -19.57
N ARG A 217 12.57 -3.64 -19.54
CA ARG A 217 11.54 -3.93 -20.55
C ARG A 217 10.37 -2.96 -20.49
#